data_31b0f5014d1dc9cc371705a66643180d
#
_entry.id   31b0f5014d1dc9cc371705a66643180d
#
_cell.length_a   1.000
_cell.length_b   1.000
_cell.length_c   1.000
_cell.angle_alpha   90.00
_cell.angle_beta   90.00
_cell.angle_gamma   90.00
#
_symmetry.space_group_name_H-M   'P 1'
#
loop_
_entity.id
_entity.type
_entity.pdbx_description
1 polymer ?
#
loop_
_entity_poly.entity_id
_entity_poly.type
_entity_poly.pdbx_seq_one_letter_code
_entity_poly.pdbx_strand_id
1 'polypeptide(L)'
;MSGVRRGTRSVLKWFSPLYVVLIIVQVFLAGEGVFRLRNVYDSDTCKKVTAHCGGSKTLDPHRVLGFILTEPLAVLFLITALLAWHPNSRVRIVSIVVPLLTFLQVILAVVGKWVGGLHALNAILILGMYGWLTYRLRHEQPASAEVRSAAIPAG
;
A
#
# COMPACT_ATOMS: atom_id res chain seq x y z
N MET A 1 -3.91 -28.98 2.61
CA MET A 1 -4.00 -27.61 1.99
C MET A 1 -4.94 -26.63 2.72
N SER A 2 -5.90 -27.08 3.51
CA SER A 2 -6.84 -26.19 4.24
C SER A 2 -6.19 -25.32 5.34
N GLY A 3 -5.21 -25.85 6.07
CA GLY A 3 -4.54 -25.13 7.16
C GLY A 3 -3.72 -23.92 6.68
N VAL A 4 -2.91 -24.08 5.63
CA VAL A 4 -2.09 -23.01 5.04
C VAL A 4 -2.98 -21.86 4.55
N ARG A 5 -4.06 -22.15 3.83
CA ARG A 5 -4.99 -21.12 3.35
C ARG A 5 -5.65 -20.34 4.48
N ARG A 6 -5.97 -21.00 5.60
CA ARG A 6 -6.55 -20.32 6.76
C ARG A 6 -5.54 -19.39 7.42
N GLY A 7 -4.32 -19.86 7.62
CA GLY A 7 -3.23 -19.07 8.17
C GLY A 7 -2.91 -17.83 7.33
N THR A 8 -2.76 -18.00 6.00
CA THR A 8 -2.46 -16.89 5.09
C THR A 8 -3.59 -15.86 5.00
N ARG A 9 -4.87 -16.27 5.11
CA ARG A 9 -5.99 -15.32 5.22
C ARG A 9 -5.92 -14.50 6.51
N SER A 10 -5.52 -15.11 7.63
CA SER A 10 -5.29 -14.37 8.87
C SER A 10 -4.16 -13.35 8.71
N VAL A 11 -3.07 -13.71 8.02
CA VAL A 11 -1.97 -12.78 7.72
C VAL A 11 -2.48 -11.60 6.88
N LEU A 12 -3.29 -11.82 5.83
CA LEU A 12 -3.85 -10.73 5.02
C LEU A 12 -4.68 -9.74 5.83
N LYS A 13 -5.42 -10.21 6.87
CA LYS A 13 -6.22 -9.34 7.76
C LYS A 13 -5.37 -8.32 8.51
N TRP A 14 -4.13 -8.66 8.85
CA TRP A 14 -3.20 -7.76 9.53
C TRP A 14 -2.31 -7.00 8.57
N PHE A 15 -1.96 -7.61 7.44
CA PHE A 15 -1.09 -7.02 6.45
C PHE A 15 -1.75 -5.83 5.72
N SER A 16 -3.05 -5.94 5.40
CA SER A 16 -3.78 -4.85 4.74
C SER A 16 -3.80 -3.54 5.54
N PRO A 17 -4.21 -3.51 6.83
CA PRO A 17 -4.18 -2.28 7.61
C PRO A 17 -2.76 -1.77 7.87
N LEU A 18 -1.77 -2.65 7.98
CA LEU A 18 -0.36 -2.24 8.07
C LEU A 18 0.03 -1.43 6.83
N TYR A 19 -0.34 -1.89 5.63
CA TYR A 19 -0.08 -1.16 4.39
C TYR A 19 -0.77 0.21 4.38
N VAL A 20 -2.02 0.31 4.84
CA VAL A 20 -2.73 1.60 4.95
C VAL A 20 -1.92 2.58 5.81
N VAL A 21 -1.46 2.15 6.98
CA VAL A 21 -0.66 3.00 7.88
C VAL A 21 0.65 3.41 7.21
N LEU A 22 1.37 2.47 6.60
CA LEU A 22 2.66 2.75 5.96
C LEU A 22 2.52 3.70 4.76
N ILE A 23 1.43 3.61 3.97
CA ILE A 23 1.16 4.53 2.87
C ILE A 23 0.86 5.93 3.41
N ILE A 24 0.10 6.06 4.51
CA ILE A 24 -0.15 7.35 5.15
C ILE A 24 1.17 7.99 5.60
N VAL A 25 2.05 7.23 6.25
CA VAL A 25 3.39 7.68 6.63
C VAL A 25 4.20 8.08 5.39
N GLN A 26 4.10 7.32 4.32
CA GLN A 26 4.78 7.59 3.04
C GLN A 26 4.33 8.92 2.43
N VAL A 27 3.04 9.21 2.45
CA VAL A 27 2.48 10.49 1.97
C VAL A 27 2.95 11.65 2.85
N PHE A 28 2.98 11.45 4.17
CA PHE A 28 3.50 12.45 5.11
C PHE A 28 4.98 12.76 4.83
N LEU A 29 5.83 11.75 4.65
CA LEU A 29 7.25 11.92 4.36
C LEU A 29 7.47 12.62 3.00
N ALA A 30 6.62 12.36 2.01
CA ALA A 30 6.67 13.08 0.73
C ALA A 30 6.38 14.57 0.92
N GLY A 31 5.33 14.91 1.65
CA GLY A 31 4.96 16.29 1.97
C GLY A 31 6.06 17.01 2.75
N GLU A 32 6.56 16.40 3.81
CA GLU A 32 7.65 16.94 4.62
C GLU A 32 8.92 17.18 3.78
N GLY A 33 9.30 16.24 2.93
CA GLY A 33 10.42 16.38 2.03
C GLY A 33 10.28 17.55 1.06
N VAL A 34 9.08 17.78 0.52
CA VAL A 34 8.79 18.93 -0.37
C VAL A 34 8.88 20.25 0.39
N PHE A 35 8.34 20.35 1.62
CA PHE A 35 8.46 21.56 2.44
C PHE A 35 9.92 21.87 2.81
N ARG A 36 10.71 20.87 3.17
CA ARG A 36 12.15 21.05 3.42
C ARG A 36 12.89 21.52 2.17
N LEU A 37 12.57 20.93 1.01
CA LEU A 37 13.16 21.34 -0.26
C LEU A 37 12.86 22.81 -0.57
N ARG A 38 11.62 23.26 -0.37
CA ARG A 38 11.22 24.66 -0.54
C ARG A 38 12.05 25.59 0.36
N ASN A 39 12.20 25.26 1.64
CA ASN A 39 12.99 26.07 2.59
C ASN A 39 14.46 26.19 2.17
N VAL A 40 15.04 25.14 1.56
CA VAL A 40 16.40 25.16 1.01
C VAL A 40 16.48 26.09 -0.21
N TYR A 41 15.46 26.11 -1.07
CA TYR A 41 15.40 27.00 -2.25
C TYR A 41 15.17 28.47 -1.86
N ASP A 42 14.35 28.72 -0.84
CA ASP A 42 14.04 30.08 -0.36
C ASP A 42 15.20 30.67 0.46
N SER A 43 16.13 29.86 0.98
CA SER A 43 17.34 30.34 1.62
C SER A 43 18.33 30.85 0.56
N ASP A 44 18.85 32.06 0.76
CA ASP A 44 19.82 32.70 -0.16
C ASP A 44 21.06 31.86 -0.48
N THR A 45 21.31 30.81 0.28
CA THR A 45 22.46 29.89 0.15
C THR A 45 22.35 29.00 -1.12
N CYS A 46 21.19 28.85 -1.74
CA CYS A 46 20.98 27.98 -2.87
C CYS A 46 20.28 28.64 -4.07
N LYS A 47 20.59 29.92 -4.34
CA LYS A 47 20.06 30.65 -5.53
C LYS A 47 20.50 30.07 -6.88
N LYS A 48 21.53 29.24 -6.92
CA LYS A 48 21.96 28.49 -8.09
C LYS A 48 21.70 27.01 -7.84
N VAL A 49 20.77 26.44 -8.59
CA VAL A 49 20.47 25.00 -8.63
C VAL A 49 21.71 24.23 -9.11
N THR A 50 22.64 24.02 -8.21
CA THR A 50 23.71 23.05 -8.42
C THR A 50 23.37 21.79 -7.66
N ALA A 51 23.73 20.63 -8.18
CA ALA A 51 23.50 19.32 -7.57
C ALA A 51 24.01 19.16 -6.11
N HIS A 52 24.68 20.17 -5.59
CA HIS A 52 25.34 20.21 -4.29
C HIS A 52 24.49 20.83 -3.17
N CYS A 53 23.31 21.39 -3.47
CA CYS A 53 22.46 22.06 -2.49
C CYS A 53 21.60 21.14 -1.63
N GLY A 54 22.03 19.94 -1.30
CA GLY A 54 21.37 19.08 -0.29
C GLY A 54 19.94 18.63 -0.61
N GLY A 55 19.32 19.15 -1.68
CA GLY A 55 17.93 18.87 -2.05
C GLY A 55 17.65 17.40 -2.36
N SER A 56 18.65 16.61 -2.72
CA SER A 56 18.50 15.17 -2.92
C SER A 56 18.23 14.41 -1.61
N LYS A 57 18.75 14.88 -0.48
CA LYS A 57 18.63 14.21 0.83
C LYS A 57 17.29 14.47 1.52
N THR A 58 16.57 15.50 1.16
CA THR A 58 15.27 15.84 1.80
C THR A 58 14.19 14.81 1.58
N LEU A 59 14.25 14.09 0.46
CA LEU A 59 13.32 13.02 0.08
C LEU A 59 13.83 11.61 0.42
N ASP A 60 15.01 11.48 1.03
CA ASP A 60 15.58 10.16 1.33
C ASP A 60 14.66 9.29 2.22
N PRO A 61 14.04 9.79 3.30
CA PRO A 61 13.11 8.98 4.10
C PRO A 61 11.93 8.46 3.29
N HIS A 62 11.37 9.28 2.39
CA HIS A 62 10.31 8.89 1.47
C HIS A 62 10.79 7.81 0.50
N ARG A 63 11.98 7.94 -0.07
CA ARG A 63 12.56 6.96 -0.99
C ARG A 63 12.82 5.62 -0.31
N VAL A 64 13.44 5.63 0.89
CA VAL A 64 13.74 4.41 1.64
C VAL A 64 12.46 3.66 2.00
N LEU A 65 11.47 4.34 2.58
CA LEU A 65 10.20 3.70 2.91
C LEU A 65 9.46 3.24 1.64
N GLY A 66 9.48 4.04 0.57
CA GLY A 66 8.91 3.68 -0.71
C GLY A 66 9.50 2.41 -1.28
N PHE A 67 10.83 2.27 -1.24
CA PHE A 67 11.51 1.05 -1.67
C PHE A 67 11.11 -0.18 -0.83
N ILE A 68 11.05 -0.03 0.51
CA ILE A 68 10.60 -1.11 1.40
C ILE A 68 9.17 -1.55 1.09
N LEU A 69 8.27 -0.59 0.82
CA LEU A 69 6.88 -0.88 0.49
C LEU A 69 6.73 -1.60 -0.86
N THR A 70 7.49 -1.17 -1.85
CA THR A 70 7.32 -1.63 -3.24
C THR A 70 8.08 -2.90 -3.55
N GLU A 71 9.25 -3.12 -2.95
CA GLU A 71 10.06 -4.30 -3.22
C GLU A 71 9.71 -5.46 -2.26
N PRO A 72 10.22 -5.52 -1.01
CA PRO A 72 10.01 -6.69 -0.18
C PRO A 72 8.57 -6.85 0.29
N LEU A 73 7.90 -5.78 0.72
CA LEU A 73 6.57 -5.92 1.31
C LEU A 73 5.50 -6.20 0.27
N ALA A 74 5.55 -5.60 -0.93
CA ALA A 74 4.58 -5.88 -1.98
C ALA A 74 4.72 -7.31 -2.53
N VAL A 75 5.97 -7.81 -2.66
CA VAL A 75 6.22 -9.22 -3.02
C VAL A 75 5.63 -10.16 -1.97
N LEU A 76 5.92 -9.90 -0.69
CA LEU A 76 5.41 -10.71 0.41
C LEU A 76 3.87 -10.67 0.48
N PHE A 77 3.27 -9.50 0.26
CA PHE A 77 1.82 -9.36 0.19
C PHE A 77 1.24 -10.16 -0.97
N LEU A 78 1.83 -10.06 -2.16
CA LEU A 78 1.38 -10.80 -3.36
C LEU A 78 1.45 -12.32 -3.13
N ILE A 79 2.57 -12.83 -2.60
CA ILE A 79 2.71 -14.25 -2.26
C ILE A 79 1.63 -14.67 -1.26
N THR A 80 1.42 -13.88 -0.21
CA THR A 80 0.39 -14.15 0.80
C THR A 80 -1.02 -14.18 0.17
N ALA A 81 -1.32 -13.25 -0.74
CA ALA A 81 -2.60 -13.20 -1.45
C ALA A 81 -2.83 -14.44 -2.33
N LEU A 82 -1.79 -14.87 -3.05
CA LEU A 82 -1.84 -16.07 -3.90
C LEU A 82 -2.03 -17.36 -3.06
N LEU A 83 -1.33 -17.48 -1.94
CA LEU A 83 -1.45 -18.63 -1.03
C LEU A 83 -2.80 -18.65 -0.30
N ALA A 84 -3.32 -17.49 0.08
CA ALA A 84 -4.64 -17.35 0.73
C ALA A 84 -5.78 -17.77 -0.19
N TRP A 85 -5.65 -17.54 -1.49
CA TRP A 85 -6.65 -17.81 -2.53
C TRP A 85 -8.08 -17.59 -2.03
N HIS A 86 -8.39 -16.33 -1.77
CA HIS A 86 -9.63 -15.96 -1.08
C HIS A 86 -10.88 -16.44 -1.83
N PRO A 87 -11.91 -17.00 -1.16
CA PRO A 87 -13.13 -17.53 -1.81
C PRO A 87 -13.93 -16.42 -2.50
N ASN A 88 -13.99 -15.23 -1.91
CA ASN A 88 -14.62 -14.07 -2.53
C ASN A 88 -13.72 -13.58 -3.68
N SER A 89 -14.25 -13.64 -4.92
CA SER A 89 -13.50 -13.26 -6.12
C SER A 89 -13.05 -11.80 -6.12
N ARG A 90 -13.85 -10.86 -5.60
CA ARG A 90 -13.49 -9.44 -5.52
C ARG A 90 -12.32 -9.23 -4.57
N VAL A 91 -12.35 -9.84 -3.38
CA VAL A 91 -11.24 -9.78 -2.42
C VAL A 91 -9.97 -10.37 -3.04
N ARG A 92 -10.07 -11.52 -3.70
CA ARG A 92 -8.96 -12.17 -4.38
C ARG A 92 -8.35 -11.28 -5.47
N ILE A 93 -9.16 -10.73 -6.37
CA ILE A 93 -8.68 -9.85 -7.45
C ILE A 93 -8.00 -8.61 -6.86
N VAL A 94 -8.63 -7.93 -5.92
CA VAL A 94 -8.05 -6.73 -5.31
C VAL A 94 -6.75 -7.05 -4.58
N SER A 95 -6.67 -8.18 -3.86
CA SER A 95 -5.45 -8.61 -3.16
C SER A 95 -4.27 -8.89 -4.11
N ILE A 96 -4.54 -9.23 -5.38
CA ILE A 96 -3.51 -9.43 -6.40
C ILE A 96 -3.18 -8.13 -7.13
N VAL A 97 -4.20 -7.35 -7.47
CA VAL A 97 -4.04 -6.12 -8.27
C VAL A 97 -3.31 -5.03 -7.47
N VAL A 98 -3.62 -4.89 -6.17
CA VAL A 98 -3.06 -3.78 -5.39
C VAL A 98 -1.53 -3.86 -5.21
N PRO A 99 -0.88 -5.01 -4.95
CA PRO A 99 0.57 -5.07 -4.95
C PRO A 99 1.18 -4.83 -6.34
N LEU A 100 0.51 -5.19 -7.44
CA LEU A 100 0.97 -4.86 -8.79
C LEU A 100 0.94 -3.35 -9.05
N LEU A 101 -0.09 -2.65 -8.59
CA LEU A 101 -0.13 -1.18 -8.62
C LEU A 101 0.95 -0.57 -7.72
N THR A 102 1.31 -1.24 -6.64
CA THR A 102 2.41 -0.82 -5.76
C THR A 102 3.77 -0.93 -6.48
N PHE A 103 4.01 -1.95 -7.30
CA PHE A 103 5.19 -1.99 -8.18
C PHE A 103 5.16 -0.91 -9.26
N LEU A 104 4.00 -0.65 -9.87
CA LEU A 104 3.83 0.43 -10.85
C LEU A 104 4.23 1.79 -10.25
N GLN A 105 4.07 1.98 -8.94
CA GLN A 105 4.41 3.22 -8.24
C GLN A 105 5.88 3.63 -8.43
N VAL A 106 6.82 2.66 -8.42
CA VAL A 106 8.25 2.93 -8.67
C VAL A 106 8.46 3.39 -10.11
N ILE A 107 7.85 2.71 -11.07
CA ILE A 107 7.96 3.07 -12.49
C ILE A 107 7.48 4.50 -12.72
N LEU A 108 6.32 4.86 -12.15
CA LEU A 108 5.74 6.20 -12.26
C LEU A 108 6.64 7.27 -11.61
N ALA A 109 7.37 6.92 -10.54
CA ALA A 109 8.29 7.84 -9.87
C ALA A 109 9.55 8.15 -10.70
N VAL A 110 9.99 7.19 -11.55
CA VAL A 110 11.28 7.26 -12.28
C VAL A 110 11.13 7.80 -13.69
N VAL A 111 9.99 7.56 -14.37
CA VAL A 111 9.81 7.81 -15.82
C VAL A 111 9.73 9.29 -16.20
N GLY A 112 9.58 10.24 -15.25
CA GLY A 112 9.79 11.65 -15.56
C GLY A 112 8.65 12.62 -15.26
N LYS A 113 8.84 13.88 -15.66
CA LYS A 113 8.13 15.07 -15.16
C LYS A 113 6.60 15.03 -15.26
N TRP A 114 6.03 14.56 -16.34
CA TRP A 114 4.57 14.49 -16.55
C TRP A 114 3.94 13.27 -15.88
N VAL A 115 4.67 12.17 -15.83
CA VAL A 115 4.24 10.91 -15.23
C VAL A 115 4.27 11.00 -13.68
N GLY A 116 5.05 11.94 -13.11
CA GLY A 116 5.10 12.19 -11.67
C GLY A 116 3.73 12.54 -11.06
N GLY A 117 2.84 13.20 -11.82
CA GLY A 117 1.45 13.43 -11.40
C GLY A 117 0.65 12.14 -11.25
N LEU A 118 0.87 11.16 -12.13
CA LEU A 118 0.24 9.86 -12.05
C LEU A 118 0.72 9.05 -10.84
N HIS A 119 1.95 9.29 -10.36
CA HIS A 119 2.45 8.70 -9.12
C HIS A 119 1.56 9.04 -7.93
N ALA A 120 1.17 10.30 -7.76
CA ALA A 120 0.29 10.73 -6.68
C ALA A 120 -1.12 10.12 -6.82
N LEU A 121 -1.70 10.10 -8.02
CA LEU A 121 -3.01 9.49 -8.28
C LEU A 121 -2.99 7.98 -8.00
N ASN A 122 -1.95 7.28 -8.44
CA ASN A 122 -1.79 5.86 -8.16
C ASN A 122 -1.64 5.58 -6.64
N ALA A 123 -0.95 6.47 -5.89
CA ALA A 123 -0.85 6.34 -4.43
C ALA A 123 -2.22 6.44 -3.74
N ILE A 124 -3.09 7.36 -4.18
CA ILE A 124 -4.46 7.49 -3.68
C ILE A 124 -5.28 6.24 -4.00
N LEU A 125 -5.17 5.72 -5.23
CA LEU A 125 -5.85 4.49 -5.64
C LEU A 125 -5.41 3.29 -4.79
N ILE A 126 -4.11 3.09 -4.59
CA ILE A 126 -3.53 2.04 -3.76
C ILE A 126 -4.04 2.15 -2.32
N LEU A 127 -4.04 3.36 -1.74
CA LEU A 127 -4.55 3.61 -0.38
C LEU A 127 -6.03 3.23 -0.27
N GLY A 128 -6.86 3.64 -1.24
CA GLY A 128 -8.27 3.29 -1.28
C GLY A 128 -8.50 1.77 -1.39
N MET A 129 -7.73 1.08 -2.22
CA MET A 129 -7.84 -0.37 -2.41
C MET A 129 -7.40 -1.15 -1.17
N TYR A 130 -6.28 -0.78 -0.51
CA TYR A 130 -5.88 -1.41 0.76
C TYR A 130 -6.88 -1.10 1.89
N GLY A 131 -7.44 0.13 1.93
CA GLY A 131 -8.50 0.51 2.87
C GLY A 131 -9.75 -0.34 2.69
N TRP A 132 -10.23 -0.47 1.45
CA TRP A 132 -11.36 -1.34 1.11
C TRP A 132 -11.10 -2.80 1.47
N LEU A 133 -9.89 -3.31 1.14
CA LEU A 133 -9.51 -4.68 1.46
C LEU A 133 -9.48 -4.91 2.98
N THR A 134 -8.94 -3.95 3.75
CA THR A 134 -8.95 -3.99 5.22
C THR A 134 -10.36 -4.06 5.77
N TYR A 135 -11.26 -3.20 5.26
CA TYR A 135 -12.66 -3.22 5.65
C TYR A 135 -13.31 -4.57 5.35
N ARG A 136 -13.19 -5.08 4.13
CA ARG A 136 -13.79 -6.36 3.72
C ARG A 136 -13.28 -7.52 4.54
N LEU A 137 -11.97 -7.66 4.70
CA LEU A 137 -11.37 -8.76 5.46
C LEU A 137 -11.71 -8.76 6.95
N ARG A 138 -12.02 -7.60 7.53
CA ARG A 138 -12.43 -7.49 8.93
C ARG A 138 -13.90 -7.77 9.16
N HIS A 139 -14.77 -7.45 8.19
CA HIS A 139 -16.22 -7.59 8.30
C HIS A 139 -16.78 -8.86 7.63
N GLU A 140 -15.93 -9.73 7.10
CA GLU A 140 -16.38 -11.04 6.64
C GLU A 140 -16.81 -11.90 7.82
N GLN A 141 -18.10 -12.20 7.87
CA GLN A 141 -18.63 -13.19 8.82
C GLN A 141 -18.09 -14.58 8.47
N PRO A 142 -17.64 -15.39 9.44
CA PRO A 142 -17.26 -16.76 9.17
C PRO A 142 -18.49 -17.52 8.66
N ALA A 143 -18.33 -18.23 7.53
CA ALA A 143 -19.40 -19.02 6.89
C ALA A 143 -20.11 -20.04 7.83
N SER A 144 -19.50 -20.33 8.98
CA SER A 144 -20.08 -21.17 10.03
C SER A 144 -21.25 -20.53 10.80
N ALA A 145 -21.42 -19.20 10.74
CA ALA A 145 -22.55 -18.53 11.41
C ALA A 145 -23.86 -18.74 10.64
N GLU A 146 -23.78 -18.76 9.31
CA GLU A 146 -24.94 -18.93 8.42
C GLU A 146 -25.52 -20.35 8.51
N VAL A 147 -24.64 -21.36 8.58
CA VAL A 147 -25.04 -22.77 8.74
C VAL A 147 -25.70 -23.03 10.10
N ARG A 148 -25.23 -22.34 11.16
CA ARG A 148 -25.82 -22.48 12.51
C ARG A 148 -27.20 -21.83 12.61
N SER A 149 -27.42 -20.70 11.93
CA SER A 149 -28.72 -20.01 11.92
C SER A 149 -29.77 -20.80 11.15
N ALA A 150 -29.38 -21.51 10.08
CA ALA A 150 -30.27 -22.34 9.29
C ALA A 150 -30.61 -23.71 9.95
N ALA A 151 -29.84 -24.12 10.96
CA ALA A 151 -29.99 -25.41 11.63
C ALA A 151 -30.87 -25.39 12.91
N ILE A 152 -31.39 -24.21 13.30
CA ILE A 152 -32.30 -24.09 14.45
C ILE A 152 -33.74 -24.27 13.88
N PRO A 153 -34.40 -25.44 14.07
CA PRO A 153 -35.82 -25.58 13.72
C PRO A 153 -36.63 -24.65 14.60
N ALA A 154 -37.55 -23.89 13.97
CA ALA A 154 -38.54 -23.13 14.70
C ALA A 154 -39.42 -24.12 15.48
N GLY A 155 -39.21 -24.23 16.79
CA GLY A 155 -40.03 -25.01 17.71
C GLY A 155 -41.33 -24.28 18.07
#